data_1b0d1cb205e7ec4c4082360829720cd7
#
_entry.id   1b0d1cb205e7ec4c4082360829720cd7
#
_cell.length_a   1.000
_cell.length_b   1.000
_cell.length_c   1.000
_cell.angle_alpha   90.00
_cell.angle_beta   90.00
_cell.angle_gamma   90.00
#
_symmetry.space_group_name_H-M   'P 1'
#
loop_
_entity.id
_entity.type
_entity.pdbx_description
1 polymer ?
#
loop_
_entity_poly.entity_id
_entity_poly.type
_entity_poly.pdbx_seq_one_letter_code
_entity_poly.pdbx_strand_id
1 'polypeptide(L)'
;MWKLFLTIILVFASTAVKANHSIVVYNVDTNTVIKEQNAWTVRPIASITKLMTAIVALEHYKLDDKLVVRKKQYATAGTLLTSLLVRSDNQAAEILAKNYPGGRSAFIAAMNDQAVKYNLPNTRFIDPSGLGVFNTSTAAEVAALVYFASEYDFVRTVSAQPEIYTVVKTKYGYKERPVYNHTSKELLVEFDNILLSKTGYTSKAGRCITMMIEKNNQKQIIVILGEPTKQRRDNLARQLIAQNSL
;
A
#
# COMPACT_ATOMS: atom_id res chain seq x y z
N MET A 1 61.02 40.33 -2.99
CA MET A 1 60.64 38.93 -2.75
C MET A 1 59.17 38.93 -2.40
N TRP A 2 58.31 38.68 -3.39
CA TRP A 2 56.85 38.56 -3.16
C TRP A 2 56.50 37.10 -2.96
N LYS A 3 55.95 36.75 -1.79
CA LYS A 3 55.40 35.42 -1.50
C LYS A 3 53.97 35.39 -2.01
N LEU A 4 53.72 34.60 -3.05
CA LEU A 4 52.38 34.25 -3.53
C LEU A 4 51.76 33.25 -2.55
N PHE A 5 50.74 33.65 -1.82
CA PHE A 5 49.87 32.71 -1.05
C PHE A 5 48.84 32.13 -2.00
N LEU A 6 49.02 30.86 -2.37
CA LEU A 6 48.06 30.09 -3.12
C LEU A 6 46.97 29.60 -2.15
N THR A 7 45.81 30.27 -2.12
CA THR A 7 44.66 29.81 -1.35
C THR A 7 43.98 28.70 -2.13
N ILE A 8 44.16 27.45 -1.70
CA ILE A 8 43.41 26.29 -2.23
C ILE A 8 42.01 26.36 -1.68
N ILE A 9 41.04 26.78 -2.51
CA ILE A 9 39.62 26.66 -2.20
C ILE A 9 39.23 25.21 -2.45
N LEU A 10 39.10 24.39 -1.38
CA LEU A 10 38.50 23.07 -1.42
C LEU A 10 36.98 23.23 -1.60
N VAL A 11 36.54 23.14 -2.84
CA VAL A 11 35.10 23.00 -3.14
C VAL A 11 34.68 21.59 -2.73
N PHE A 12 34.12 21.47 -1.56
CA PHE A 12 33.38 20.26 -1.18
C PHE A 12 32.11 20.16 -2.06
N ALA A 13 32.24 19.46 -3.18
CA ALA A 13 31.06 19.00 -3.90
C ALA A 13 30.30 18.01 -2.98
N SER A 14 29.30 18.52 -2.29
CA SER A 14 28.31 17.68 -1.61
C SER A 14 27.65 16.82 -2.69
N THR A 15 28.12 15.58 -2.83
CA THR A 15 27.36 14.56 -3.57
C THR A 15 26.11 14.26 -2.76
N ALA A 16 25.06 15.02 -3.01
CA ALA A 16 23.73 14.67 -2.50
C ALA A 16 23.46 13.25 -2.99
N VAL A 17 23.51 12.27 -2.09
CA VAL A 17 23.09 10.91 -2.36
C VAL A 17 21.64 11.02 -2.84
N LYS A 18 21.44 10.85 -4.15
CA LYS A 18 20.13 10.96 -4.78
C LYS A 18 19.23 9.99 -4.05
N ALA A 19 18.25 10.51 -3.31
CA ALA A 19 17.37 9.68 -2.48
C ALA A 19 16.74 8.59 -3.36
N ASN A 20 17.02 7.33 -3.02
CA ASN A 20 16.62 6.18 -3.85
C ASN A 20 15.17 5.74 -3.54
N HIS A 21 14.27 6.70 -3.23
CA HIS A 21 12.86 6.48 -3.01
C HIS A 21 12.02 7.19 -4.08
N SER A 22 10.77 6.77 -4.22
CA SER A 22 9.78 7.42 -5.08
C SER A 22 8.67 8.00 -4.24
N ILE A 23 8.25 9.22 -4.56
CA ILE A 23 7.17 9.95 -3.89
C ILE A 23 6.17 10.45 -4.93
N VAL A 24 4.89 10.37 -4.60
CA VAL A 24 3.82 11.11 -5.27
C VAL A 24 2.87 11.63 -4.20
N VAL A 25 2.51 12.90 -4.31
CA VAL A 25 1.35 13.49 -3.63
C VAL A 25 0.44 14.04 -4.71
N TYR A 26 -0.76 13.49 -4.78
CA TYR A 26 -1.73 13.78 -5.83
C TYR A 26 -3.04 14.27 -5.21
N ASN A 27 -3.56 15.38 -5.69
CA ASN A 27 -4.87 15.90 -5.30
C ASN A 27 -5.92 15.32 -6.25
N VAL A 28 -6.86 14.54 -5.69
CA VAL A 28 -7.91 13.85 -6.44
C VAL A 28 -8.94 14.84 -7.00
N ASP A 29 -9.33 15.84 -6.19
CA ASP A 29 -10.41 16.74 -6.53
C ASP A 29 -10.01 17.77 -7.60
N THR A 30 -8.75 18.22 -7.57
CA THR A 30 -8.21 19.14 -8.57
C THR A 30 -7.51 18.44 -9.74
N ASN A 31 -7.33 17.12 -9.66
CA ASN A 31 -6.60 16.31 -10.64
C ASN A 31 -5.17 16.82 -10.89
N THR A 32 -4.44 17.17 -9.82
CA THR A 32 -3.10 17.75 -9.91
C THR A 32 -2.07 16.99 -9.08
N VAL A 33 -0.84 16.91 -9.59
CA VAL A 33 0.32 16.46 -8.81
C VAL A 33 0.83 17.61 -7.96
N ILE A 34 0.75 17.48 -6.62
CA ILE A 34 1.27 18.48 -5.68
C ILE A 34 2.78 18.32 -5.50
N LYS A 35 3.25 17.07 -5.44
CA LYS A 35 4.67 16.76 -5.27
C LYS A 35 5.01 15.43 -5.94
N GLU A 36 6.15 15.38 -6.60
CA GLU A 36 6.67 14.13 -7.13
C GLU A 36 8.20 14.05 -7.02
N GLN A 37 8.68 12.81 -6.88
CA GLN A 37 10.10 12.49 -6.96
C GLN A 37 10.23 11.06 -7.47
N ASN A 38 10.98 10.85 -8.56
CA ASN A 38 11.14 9.52 -9.18
C ASN A 38 9.78 8.81 -9.42
N ALA A 39 8.73 9.57 -9.73
CA ALA A 39 7.34 9.11 -9.79
C ALA A 39 7.13 7.94 -10.76
N TRP A 40 7.88 7.91 -11.86
CA TRP A 40 7.77 6.94 -12.95
C TRP A 40 8.84 5.82 -12.90
N THR A 41 9.66 5.79 -11.85
CA THR A 41 10.64 4.71 -11.67
C THR A 41 9.92 3.42 -11.28
N VAL A 42 10.08 2.37 -12.09
CA VAL A 42 9.51 1.03 -11.81
C VAL A 42 10.23 0.41 -10.61
N ARG A 43 9.46 -0.03 -9.63
CA ARG A 43 9.95 -0.61 -8.37
C ARG A 43 9.10 -1.79 -7.92
N PRO A 44 9.67 -2.74 -7.16
CA PRO A 44 8.87 -3.68 -6.39
C PRO A 44 8.00 -2.91 -5.37
N ILE A 45 6.72 -3.28 -5.28
CA ILE A 45 5.74 -2.57 -4.43
C ILE A 45 5.35 -3.35 -3.17
N ALA A 46 5.90 -4.56 -3.01
CA ALA A 46 5.60 -5.43 -1.88
C ALA A 46 4.08 -5.54 -1.62
N SER A 47 3.65 -5.51 -0.38
CA SER A 47 2.23 -5.69 0.01
C SER A 47 1.29 -4.55 -0.40
N ILE A 48 1.74 -3.50 -1.09
CA ILE A 48 0.84 -2.57 -1.80
C ILE A 48 0.01 -3.35 -2.85
N THR A 49 0.58 -4.43 -3.42
CA THR A 49 -0.10 -5.43 -4.25
C THR A 49 -1.48 -5.82 -3.75
N LYS A 50 -1.66 -5.91 -2.43
CA LYS A 50 -2.91 -6.36 -1.80
C LYS A 50 -4.11 -5.43 -2.03
N LEU A 51 -3.87 -4.20 -2.48
CA LEU A 51 -4.95 -3.33 -2.94
C LEU A 51 -5.57 -3.89 -4.22
N MET A 52 -4.76 -4.32 -5.20
CA MET A 52 -5.29 -4.98 -6.41
C MET A 52 -5.94 -6.33 -6.08
N THR A 53 -5.37 -7.09 -5.16
CA THR A 53 -5.97 -8.34 -4.67
C THR A 53 -7.35 -8.10 -4.05
N ALA A 54 -7.50 -7.03 -3.27
CA ALA A 54 -8.78 -6.67 -2.69
C ALA A 54 -9.80 -6.25 -3.77
N ILE A 55 -9.39 -5.47 -4.77
CA ILE A 55 -10.25 -5.06 -5.90
C ILE A 55 -10.79 -6.31 -6.62
N VAL A 56 -9.91 -7.19 -7.10
CA VAL A 56 -10.30 -8.39 -7.85
C VAL A 56 -11.19 -9.32 -7.01
N ALA A 57 -10.88 -9.44 -5.71
CA ALA A 57 -11.69 -10.24 -4.81
C ALA A 57 -13.09 -9.63 -4.58
N LEU A 58 -13.20 -8.32 -4.40
CA LEU A 58 -14.48 -7.62 -4.20
C LEU A 58 -15.34 -7.55 -5.47
N GLU A 59 -14.73 -7.58 -6.65
CA GLU A 59 -15.46 -7.69 -7.92
C GLU A 59 -16.06 -9.09 -8.12
N HIS A 60 -15.53 -10.12 -7.46
CA HIS A 60 -15.94 -11.50 -7.66
C HIS A 60 -16.77 -12.07 -6.50
N TYR A 61 -16.33 -11.83 -5.25
CA TYR A 61 -16.94 -12.42 -4.05
C TYR A 61 -17.91 -11.47 -3.35
N LYS A 62 -18.99 -12.02 -2.82
CA LYS A 62 -19.76 -11.37 -1.73
C LYS A 62 -19.01 -11.56 -0.41
N LEU A 63 -19.17 -10.64 0.53
CA LEU A 63 -18.43 -10.68 1.80
C LEU A 63 -18.75 -11.91 2.67
N ASP A 64 -19.93 -12.51 2.50
CA ASP A 64 -20.38 -13.70 3.22
C ASP A 64 -20.08 -15.02 2.50
N ASP A 65 -19.53 -14.99 1.27
CA ASP A 65 -19.11 -16.18 0.54
C ASP A 65 -18.10 -16.99 1.36
N LYS A 66 -18.37 -18.29 1.52
CA LYS A 66 -17.52 -19.21 2.26
C LYS A 66 -16.43 -19.79 1.36
N LEU A 67 -15.20 -19.44 1.63
CA LEU A 67 -14.02 -19.89 0.90
C LEU A 67 -13.28 -20.98 1.67
N VAL A 68 -12.75 -21.97 0.95
CA VAL A 68 -12.02 -23.09 1.53
C VAL A 68 -10.64 -22.61 1.98
N VAL A 69 -10.38 -22.68 3.28
CA VAL A 69 -9.05 -22.40 3.87
C VAL A 69 -8.20 -23.67 3.90
N ARG A 70 -8.78 -24.77 4.39
CA ARG A 70 -8.21 -26.13 4.45
C ARG A 70 -9.37 -27.13 4.38
N LYS A 71 -9.03 -28.43 4.30
CA LYS A 71 -10.04 -29.52 4.35
C LYS A 71 -11.00 -29.29 5.52
N LYS A 72 -12.28 -29.14 5.22
CA LYS A 72 -13.37 -28.88 6.20
C LYS A 72 -13.23 -27.58 7.04
N GLN A 73 -12.40 -26.63 6.60
CA GLN A 73 -12.28 -25.32 7.24
C GLN A 73 -12.56 -24.22 6.23
N TYR A 74 -13.41 -23.28 6.61
CA TYR A 74 -13.88 -22.19 5.77
C TYR A 74 -13.71 -20.85 6.49
N ALA A 75 -13.50 -19.81 5.72
CA ALA A 75 -13.58 -18.43 6.16
C ALA A 75 -14.45 -17.65 5.17
N THR A 76 -15.09 -16.59 5.60
CA THR A 76 -15.82 -15.71 4.67
C THR A 76 -14.82 -14.84 3.89
N ALA A 77 -15.19 -14.43 2.67
CA ALA A 77 -14.40 -13.52 1.88
C ALA A 77 -14.13 -12.20 2.63
N GLY A 78 -15.14 -11.69 3.35
CA GLY A 78 -14.99 -10.50 4.19
C GLY A 78 -13.94 -10.66 5.30
N THR A 79 -13.91 -11.84 5.97
CA THR A 79 -12.86 -12.13 6.98
C THR A 79 -11.48 -12.16 6.35
N LEU A 80 -11.33 -12.77 5.18
CA LEU A 80 -10.05 -12.84 4.46
C LEU A 80 -9.61 -11.45 3.97
N LEU A 81 -10.52 -10.68 3.39
CA LEU A 81 -10.26 -9.30 2.96
C LEU A 81 -9.87 -8.39 4.12
N THR A 82 -10.52 -8.54 5.27
CA THR A 82 -10.17 -7.82 6.49
C THR A 82 -8.75 -8.17 6.95
N SER A 83 -8.40 -9.46 7.02
CA SER A 83 -7.05 -9.90 7.38
C SER A 83 -6.00 -9.43 6.35
N LEU A 84 -6.34 -9.46 5.06
CA LEU A 84 -5.53 -8.95 3.95
C LEU A 84 -5.15 -7.47 4.13
N LEU A 85 -6.14 -6.63 4.42
CA LEU A 85 -5.97 -5.18 4.49
C LEU A 85 -5.35 -4.73 5.83
N VAL A 86 -5.84 -5.24 6.96
CA VAL A 86 -5.42 -4.83 8.31
C VAL A 86 -4.10 -5.45 8.72
N ARG A 87 -3.97 -6.79 8.59
CA ARG A 87 -2.75 -7.52 8.98
C ARG A 87 -1.74 -7.67 7.88
N SER A 88 -2.10 -7.28 6.65
CA SER A 88 -1.28 -7.56 5.47
C SER A 88 -1.04 -9.07 5.29
N ASP A 89 -2.05 -9.89 5.57
CA ASP A 89 -1.96 -11.35 5.63
C ASP A 89 -1.74 -11.94 4.23
N ASN A 90 -0.58 -12.60 4.06
CA ASN A 90 -0.22 -13.23 2.80
C ASN A 90 -1.03 -14.51 2.54
N GLN A 91 -1.41 -15.22 3.61
CA GLN A 91 -2.23 -16.45 3.47
C GLN A 91 -3.65 -16.09 3.02
N ALA A 92 -4.21 -15.00 3.55
CA ALA A 92 -5.51 -14.51 3.09
C ALA A 92 -5.50 -14.18 1.59
N ALA A 93 -4.44 -13.54 1.08
CA ALA A 93 -4.26 -13.28 -0.35
C ALA A 93 -4.25 -14.58 -1.18
N GLU A 94 -3.48 -15.57 -0.74
CA GLU A 94 -3.39 -16.87 -1.43
C GLU A 94 -4.70 -17.67 -1.37
N ILE A 95 -5.46 -17.59 -0.27
CA ILE A 95 -6.76 -18.26 -0.14
C ILE A 95 -7.77 -17.64 -1.09
N LEU A 96 -7.87 -16.31 -1.14
CA LEU A 96 -8.72 -15.60 -2.09
C LEU A 96 -8.40 -16.04 -3.53
N ALA A 97 -7.11 -16.04 -3.89
CA ALA A 97 -6.67 -16.40 -5.23
C ALA A 97 -6.93 -17.88 -5.58
N LYS A 98 -6.75 -18.80 -4.64
CA LYS A 98 -6.96 -20.25 -4.88
C LYS A 98 -8.44 -20.63 -5.03
N ASN A 99 -9.35 -19.89 -4.40
CA ASN A 99 -10.79 -20.13 -4.51
C ASN A 99 -11.42 -19.44 -5.74
N TYR A 100 -10.67 -18.60 -6.46
CA TYR A 100 -11.14 -17.92 -7.67
C TYR A 100 -11.41 -18.92 -8.80
N PRO A 101 -12.42 -18.72 -9.66
CA PRO A 101 -12.64 -19.56 -10.84
C PRO A 101 -11.39 -19.65 -11.72
N GLY A 102 -10.94 -20.87 -12.00
CA GLY A 102 -9.66 -21.11 -12.65
C GLY A 102 -8.44 -21.02 -11.72
N GLY A 103 -8.65 -20.79 -10.42
CA GLY A 103 -7.65 -20.83 -9.37
C GLY A 103 -6.66 -19.66 -9.38
N ARG A 104 -5.54 -19.86 -8.70
CA ARG A 104 -4.52 -18.81 -8.46
C ARG A 104 -4.00 -18.16 -9.76
N SER A 105 -3.78 -18.92 -10.82
CA SER A 105 -3.27 -18.39 -12.09
C SER A 105 -4.29 -17.47 -12.76
N ALA A 106 -5.58 -17.84 -12.76
CA ALA A 106 -6.65 -17.01 -13.28
C ALA A 106 -6.84 -15.72 -12.45
N PHE A 107 -6.70 -15.82 -11.13
CA PHE A 107 -6.73 -14.64 -10.26
C PHE A 107 -5.60 -13.64 -10.58
N ILE A 108 -4.38 -14.13 -10.79
CA ILE A 108 -3.24 -13.26 -11.15
C ILE A 108 -3.45 -12.68 -12.56
N ALA A 109 -4.01 -13.43 -13.50
CA ALA A 109 -4.39 -12.90 -14.81
C ALA A 109 -5.41 -11.76 -14.63
N ALA A 110 -6.46 -11.95 -13.84
CA ALA A 110 -7.45 -10.92 -13.55
C ALA A 110 -6.82 -9.67 -12.88
N MET A 111 -5.82 -9.82 -12.01
CA MET A 111 -5.08 -8.68 -11.45
C MET A 111 -4.36 -7.86 -12.54
N ASN A 112 -3.75 -8.54 -13.52
CA ASN A 112 -3.08 -7.87 -14.63
C ASN A 112 -4.08 -7.28 -15.65
N ASP A 113 -5.19 -7.97 -15.91
CA ASP A 113 -6.27 -7.44 -16.76
C ASP A 113 -6.86 -6.16 -16.15
N GLN A 114 -7.01 -6.13 -14.82
CA GLN A 114 -7.45 -4.94 -14.11
C GLN A 114 -6.43 -3.80 -14.18
N ALA A 115 -5.12 -4.12 -14.13
CA ALA A 115 -4.07 -3.11 -14.33
C ALA A 115 -4.15 -2.49 -15.75
N VAL A 116 -4.42 -3.30 -16.78
CA VAL A 116 -4.65 -2.81 -18.15
C VAL A 116 -5.90 -1.93 -18.21
N LYS A 117 -7.01 -2.37 -17.63
CA LYS A 117 -8.28 -1.61 -17.58
C LYS A 117 -8.11 -0.26 -16.89
N TYR A 118 -7.25 -0.18 -15.87
CA TYR A 118 -6.93 1.06 -15.17
C TYR A 118 -5.82 1.90 -15.81
N ASN A 119 -5.34 1.47 -16.99
CA ASN A 119 -4.25 2.14 -17.72
C ASN A 119 -2.96 2.28 -16.89
N LEU A 120 -2.50 1.15 -16.29
CA LEU A 120 -1.29 1.05 -15.48
C LEU A 120 -0.21 0.22 -16.22
N PRO A 121 0.40 0.74 -17.30
CA PRO A 121 1.26 -0.04 -18.19
C PRO A 121 2.57 -0.52 -17.55
N ASN A 122 3.04 0.13 -16.49
CA ASN A 122 4.25 -0.25 -15.75
C ASN A 122 3.95 -1.12 -14.52
N THR A 123 2.66 -1.48 -14.30
CA THR A 123 2.23 -2.30 -13.18
C THR A 123 2.08 -3.75 -13.63
N ARG A 124 2.73 -4.65 -12.87
CA ARG A 124 2.68 -6.10 -13.13
C ARG A 124 2.56 -6.87 -11.83
N PHE A 125 1.72 -7.90 -11.84
CA PHE A 125 1.51 -8.82 -10.74
C PHE A 125 1.88 -10.25 -11.14
N ILE A 126 2.60 -10.97 -10.25
CA ILE A 126 2.97 -12.39 -10.40
C ILE A 126 2.48 -13.22 -9.21
N ASP A 127 2.07 -12.57 -8.13
CA ASP A 127 1.46 -13.21 -6.97
C ASP A 127 0.44 -12.25 -6.31
N PRO A 128 -0.52 -12.79 -5.52
CA PRO A 128 -1.56 -11.96 -4.92
C PRO A 128 -1.14 -11.26 -3.62
N SER A 129 0.05 -11.54 -3.09
CA SER A 129 0.49 -11.07 -1.76
C SER A 129 1.50 -9.94 -1.81
N GLY A 130 2.31 -9.87 -2.88
CA GLY A 130 3.45 -8.97 -3.01
C GLY A 130 4.70 -9.46 -2.28
N LEU A 131 4.79 -10.74 -1.96
CA LEU A 131 6.04 -11.34 -1.45
C LEU A 131 7.09 -11.48 -2.54
N GLY A 132 6.67 -11.74 -3.77
CA GLY A 132 7.56 -11.82 -4.93
C GLY A 132 8.11 -10.44 -5.30
N VAL A 133 9.41 -10.40 -5.62
CA VAL A 133 10.09 -9.15 -6.02
C VAL A 133 9.66 -8.61 -7.39
N PHE A 134 8.88 -9.36 -8.13
CA PHE A 134 8.43 -9.03 -9.48
C PHE A 134 7.01 -8.46 -9.54
N ASN A 135 6.35 -8.26 -8.40
CA ASN A 135 5.19 -7.38 -8.33
C ASN A 135 5.70 -5.94 -8.35
N THR A 136 5.61 -5.31 -9.50
CA THR A 136 6.23 -4.01 -9.76
C THR A 136 5.21 -2.98 -10.19
N SER A 137 5.48 -1.71 -9.91
CA SER A 137 4.71 -0.54 -10.35
C SER A 137 5.57 0.71 -10.25
N THR A 138 5.02 1.85 -10.61
CA THR A 138 5.57 3.19 -10.36
C THR A 138 4.78 3.89 -9.25
N ALA A 139 5.35 4.93 -8.63
CA ALA A 139 4.61 5.68 -7.60
C ALA A 139 3.39 6.41 -8.19
N ALA A 140 3.47 6.86 -9.44
CA ALA A 140 2.36 7.47 -10.17
C ALA A 140 1.21 6.45 -10.39
N GLU A 141 1.53 5.23 -10.83
CA GLU A 141 0.51 4.19 -11.05
C GLU A 141 -0.03 3.62 -9.73
N VAL A 142 0.78 3.57 -8.67
CA VAL A 142 0.27 3.24 -7.32
C VAL A 142 -0.73 4.30 -6.84
N ALA A 143 -0.52 5.58 -7.15
CA ALA A 143 -1.51 6.61 -6.81
C ALA A 143 -2.85 6.35 -7.52
N ALA A 144 -2.83 5.99 -8.80
CA ALA A 144 -4.04 5.58 -9.52
C ALA A 144 -4.66 4.30 -8.93
N LEU A 145 -3.85 3.30 -8.57
CA LEU A 145 -4.34 2.09 -7.89
C LEU A 145 -5.04 2.41 -6.57
N VAL A 146 -4.51 3.35 -5.79
CA VAL A 146 -5.15 3.82 -4.53
C VAL A 146 -6.47 4.48 -4.81
N TYR A 147 -6.55 5.32 -5.85
CA TYR A 147 -7.79 5.95 -6.26
C TYR A 147 -8.86 4.87 -6.56
N PHE A 148 -8.57 3.91 -7.43
CA PHE A 148 -9.51 2.83 -7.75
C PHE A 148 -9.86 1.95 -6.55
N ALA A 149 -8.89 1.65 -5.68
CA ALA A 149 -9.15 0.91 -4.46
C ALA A 149 -10.06 1.68 -3.49
N SER A 150 -9.99 3.01 -3.51
CA SER A 150 -10.82 3.87 -2.67
C SER A 150 -12.27 3.95 -3.12
N GLU A 151 -12.63 3.51 -4.32
CA GLU A 151 -14.02 3.42 -4.77
C GLU A 151 -14.80 2.31 -4.04
N TYR A 152 -14.08 1.37 -3.40
CA TYR A 152 -14.69 0.30 -2.60
C TYR A 152 -14.80 0.74 -1.13
N ASP A 153 -16.02 0.96 -0.64
CA ASP A 153 -16.30 1.34 0.76
C ASP A 153 -15.63 0.39 1.76
N PHE A 154 -15.67 -0.90 1.46
CA PHE A 154 -15.03 -1.90 2.31
C PHE A 154 -13.52 -1.66 2.47
N VAL A 155 -12.83 -1.30 1.38
CA VAL A 155 -11.38 -1.03 1.43
C VAL A 155 -11.09 0.20 2.28
N ARG A 156 -11.84 1.30 2.08
CA ARG A 156 -11.68 2.51 2.89
C ARG A 156 -11.93 2.22 4.36
N THR A 157 -13.12 1.69 4.67
CA THR A 157 -13.55 1.45 6.05
C THR A 157 -12.58 0.56 6.81
N VAL A 158 -12.11 -0.54 6.18
CA VAL A 158 -11.29 -1.53 6.87
C VAL A 158 -9.83 -1.09 6.97
N SER A 159 -9.25 -0.54 5.89
CA SER A 159 -7.82 -0.23 5.86
C SER A 159 -7.43 1.01 6.67
N ALA A 160 -8.39 1.88 6.98
CA ALA A 160 -8.20 3.07 7.80
C ALA A 160 -8.36 2.81 9.32
N GLN A 161 -8.80 1.62 9.73
CA GLN A 161 -8.94 1.31 11.16
C GLN A 161 -7.59 1.00 11.79
N PRO A 162 -7.21 1.63 12.93
CA PRO A 162 -5.98 1.29 13.66
C PRO A 162 -6.04 -0.10 14.28
N GLU A 163 -7.25 -0.57 14.61
CA GLU A 163 -7.54 -1.93 15.05
C GLU A 163 -8.98 -2.30 14.73
N ILE A 164 -9.24 -3.59 14.59
CA ILE A 164 -10.57 -4.18 14.45
C ILE A 164 -10.71 -5.34 15.42
N TYR A 165 -11.93 -5.68 15.79
CA TYR A 165 -12.20 -6.84 16.62
C TYR A 165 -12.68 -8.00 15.77
N THR A 166 -12.12 -9.19 15.98
CA THR A 166 -12.54 -10.43 15.34
C THR A 166 -13.04 -11.41 16.40
N VAL A 167 -14.10 -12.12 16.06
CA VAL A 167 -14.64 -13.18 16.94
C VAL A 167 -13.93 -14.49 16.62
N VAL A 168 -13.21 -15.04 17.57
CA VAL A 168 -12.55 -16.34 17.46
C VAL A 168 -13.24 -17.39 18.32
N LYS A 169 -13.46 -18.58 17.76
CA LYS A 169 -13.98 -19.73 18.50
C LYS A 169 -12.88 -20.29 19.39
N THR A 170 -13.16 -20.44 20.67
CA THR A 170 -12.30 -21.08 21.66
C THR A 170 -12.97 -22.36 22.21
N LYS A 171 -12.28 -23.13 23.02
CA LYS A 171 -12.88 -24.31 23.70
C LYS A 171 -13.97 -23.92 24.71
N TYR A 172 -14.00 -22.65 25.14
CA TYR A 172 -14.97 -22.12 26.10
C TYR A 172 -16.06 -21.24 25.47
N GLY A 173 -16.21 -21.24 24.14
CA GLY A 173 -17.17 -20.41 23.42
C GLY A 173 -16.48 -19.43 22.45
N TYR A 174 -17.11 -18.29 22.23
CA TYR A 174 -16.60 -17.25 21.34
C TYR A 174 -15.94 -16.14 22.15
N LYS A 175 -14.80 -15.63 21.67
CA LYS A 175 -14.07 -14.52 22.27
C LYS A 175 -13.70 -13.50 21.22
N GLU A 176 -13.95 -12.22 21.50
CA GLU A 176 -13.41 -11.11 20.70
C GLU A 176 -11.92 -10.95 20.96
N ARG A 177 -11.19 -10.71 19.88
CA ARG A 177 -9.76 -10.39 19.93
C ARG A 177 -9.46 -9.21 19.05
N PRO A 178 -8.65 -8.23 19.53
CA PRO A 178 -8.19 -7.15 18.70
C PRO A 178 -7.22 -7.67 17.64
N VAL A 179 -7.36 -7.14 16.44
CA VAL A 179 -6.45 -7.32 15.31
C VAL A 179 -5.92 -5.94 14.97
N TYR A 180 -4.66 -5.71 15.26
CA TYR A 180 -4.02 -4.42 15.03
C TYR A 180 -3.64 -4.23 13.56
N ASN A 181 -3.78 -3.00 13.09
CA ASN A 181 -3.38 -2.64 11.74
C ASN A 181 -1.85 -2.62 11.62
N HIS A 182 -1.31 -3.53 10.84
CA HIS A 182 0.12 -3.61 10.58
C HIS A 182 0.59 -2.57 9.55
N THR A 183 -0.35 -1.84 8.96
CA THR A 183 -0.06 -0.90 7.89
C THR A 183 0.19 0.52 8.36
N SER A 184 0.34 0.80 9.60
CA SER A 184 0.69 2.11 10.15
C SER A 184 -0.19 2.50 11.33
N LYS A 185 -0.36 1.57 12.27
CA LYS A 185 -1.18 1.82 13.46
C LYS A 185 -0.89 3.20 14.07
N GLU A 186 0.41 3.55 14.18
CA GLU A 186 0.83 4.81 14.78
C GLU A 186 0.31 6.02 13.98
N LEU A 187 0.39 5.99 12.64
CA LEU A 187 -0.13 7.07 11.80
C LEU A 187 -1.66 7.13 11.82
N LEU A 188 -2.33 5.97 11.86
CA LEU A 188 -3.81 5.91 11.91
C LEU A 188 -4.37 6.38 13.26
N VAL A 189 -3.60 6.33 14.33
CA VAL A 189 -3.97 6.90 15.64
C VAL A 189 -3.64 8.38 15.70
N GLU A 190 -2.55 8.81 15.05
CA GLU A 190 -2.09 10.20 15.05
C GLU A 190 -2.94 11.10 14.12
N PHE A 191 -3.45 10.52 13.01
CA PHE A 191 -4.20 11.25 11.98
C PHE A 191 -5.56 10.60 11.74
N ASP A 192 -6.62 11.27 12.13
CA ASP A 192 -8.02 10.83 11.97
C ASP A 192 -8.57 11.02 10.55
N ASN A 193 -7.84 11.78 9.72
CA ASN A 193 -8.22 12.10 8.35
C ASN A 193 -7.68 11.10 7.29
N ILE A 194 -7.10 9.97 7.71
CA ILE A 194 -6.67 8.92 6.78
C ILE A 194 -7.87 8.05 6.40
N LEU A 195 -8.23 8.08 5.11
CA LEU A 195 -9.37 7.35 4.55
C LEU A 195 -9.00 5.94 4.05
N LEU A 196 -7.75 5.72 3.70
CA LEU A 196 -7.21 4.44 3.23
C LEU A 196 -5.71 4.39 3.55
N SER A 197 -5.21 3.24 3.96
CA SER A 197 -3.78 3.03 4.20
C SER A 197 -3.34 1.62 3.84
N LYS A 198 -2.18 1.50 3.18
CA LYS A 198 -1.51 0.22 2.99
C LYS A 198 0.00 0.37 3.01
N THR A 199 0.68 -0.47 3.80
CA THR A 199 2.15 -0.56 3.80
C THR A 199 2.65 -1.80 3.06
N GLY A 200 3.91 -1.76 2.65
CA GLY A 200 4.61 -2.90 2.08
C GLY A 200 6.07 -2.94 2.52
N TYR A 201 6.62 -4.14 2.62
CA TYR A 201 8.04 -4.34 2.84
C TYR A 201 8.51 -5.68 2.27
N THR A 202 9.56 -5.62 1.50
CA THR A 202 10.51 -6.72 1.24
C THR A 202 11.91 -6.11 1.21
N SER A 203 12.97 -6.93 1.31
CA SER A 203 14.35 -6.42 1.23
C SER A 203 14.65 -5.69 -0.09
N LYS A 204 13.98 -6.07 -1.18
CA LYS A 204 14.14 -5.44 -2.50
C LYS A 204 13.27 -4.19 -2.68
N ALA A 205 12.05 -4.20 -2.13
CA ALA A 205 11.15 -3.05 -2.24
C ALA A 205 11.51 -1.91 -1.28
N GLY A 206 12.21 -2.20 -0.19
CA GLY A 206 12.32 -1.26 0.93
C GLY A 206 10.98 -1.09 1.65
N ARG A 207 10.87 -0.06 2.46
CA ARG A 207 9.64 0.30 3.18
C ARG A 207 8.77 1.18 2.30
N CYS A 208 7.55 0.70 2.05
CA CYS A 208 6.56 1.39 1.24
C CYS A 208 5.35 1.75 2.09
N ILE A 209 4.68 2.84 1.74
CA ILE A 209 3.36 3.20 2.25
C ILE A 209 2.59 3.95 1.18
N THR A 210 1.30 3.73 1.14
CA THR A 210 0.36 4.57 0.41
C THR A 210 -0.85 4.87 1.26
N MET A 211 -1.39 6.08 1.11
CA MET A 211 -2.54 6.56 1.87
C MET A 211 -3.42 7.43 0.98
N MET A 212 -4.72 7.43 1.25
CA MET A 212 -5.61 8.52 0.89
C MET A 212 -5.97 9.27 2.17
N ILE A 213 -5.87 10.58 2.14
CA ILE A 213 -6.24 11.46 3.24
C ILE A 213 -7.29 12.46 2.79
N GLU A 214 -8.09 12.95 3.72
CA GLU A 214 -8.95 14.12 3.49
C GLU A 214 -8.35 15.33 4.23
N LYS A 215 -8.18 16.44 3.52
CA LYS A 215 -7.62 17.67 4.06
C LYS A 215 -8.24 18.89 3.38
N ASN A 216 -8.74 19.82 4.18
CA ASN A 216 -9.46 21.01 3.68
C ASN A 216 -10.59 20.65 2.69
N ASN A 217 -11.35 19.59 2.98
CA ASN A 217 -12.40 19.02 2.13
C ASN A 217 -11.89 18.56 0.75
N GLN A 218 -10.61 18.26 0.63
CA GLN A 218 -10.01 17.70 -0.58
C GLN A 218 -9.34 16.37 -0.28
N LYS A 219 -9.51 15.41 -1.19
CA LYS A 219 -8.87 14.10 -1.10
C LYS A 219 -7.48 14.15 -1.74
N GLN A 220 -6.49 13.68 -1.01
CA GLN A 220 -5.13 13.59 -1.49
C GLN A 220 -4.60 12.16 -1.34
N ILE A 221 -3.85 11.71 -2.31
CA ILE A 221 -3.17 10.42 -2.29
C ILE A 221 -1.68 10.67 -2.07
N ILE A 222 -1.11 9.98 -1.07
CA ILE A 222 0.30 10.01 -0.75
C ILE A 222 0.88 8.62 -1.03
N VAL A 223 1.92 8.57 -1.84
CA VAL A 223 2.69 7.34 -2.13
C VAL A 223 4.15 7.56 -1.79
N ILE A 224 4.73 6.65 -1.02
CA ILE A 224 6.15 6.59 -0.70
C ILE A 224 6.61 5.15 -0.96
N LEU A 225 7.57 4.97 -1.88
CA LEU A 225 8.16 3.67 -2.21
C LEU A 225 9.67 3.69 -2.00
N GLY A 226 10.21 2.64 -1.38
CA GLY A 226 11.66 2.41 -1.34
C GLY A 226 12.41 3.06 -0.17
N GLU A 227 11.74 3.44 0.92
CA GLU A 227 12.44 3.94 2.10
C GLU A 227 13.26 2.83 2.80
N PRO A 228 14.46 3.13 3.29
CA PRO A 228 15.31 2.12 3.89
C PRO A 228 14.82 1.63 5.26
N THR A 229 14.15 2.49 6.03
CA THR A 229 13.67 2.15 7.39
C THR A 229 12.21 2.54 7.62
N LYS A 230 11.54 1.85 8.54
CA LYS A 230 10.17 2.20 8.97
C LYS A 230 10.12 3.64 9.48
N GLN A 231 11.07 4.04 10.30
CA GLN A 231 11.09 5.38 10.88
C GLN A 231 11.20 6.48 9.82
N ARG A 232 12.08 6.32 8.81
CA ARG A 232 12.20 7.31 7.71
C ARG A 232 10.92 7.38 6.91
N ARG A 233 10.31 6.24 6.58
CA ARG A 233 9.02 6.17 5.87
C ARG A 233 7.93 6.91 6.65
N ASP A 234 7.80 6.64 7.95
CA ASP A 234 6.75 7.22 8.78
C ASP A 234 6.98 8.72 9.02
N ASN A 235 8.23 9.15 9.24
CA ASN A 235 8.55 10.57 9.36
C ASN A 235 8.26 11.33 8.06
N LEU A 236 8.61 10.76 6.91
CA LEU A 236 8.30 11.36 5.61
C LEU A 236 6.78 11.41 5.38
N ALA A 237 6.04 10.37 5.78
CA ALA A 237 4.58 10.37 5.71
C ALA A 237 3.98 11.51 6.55
N ARG A 238 4.40 11.67 7.82
CA ARG A 238 3.98 12.79 8.70
C ARG A 238 4.26 14.15 8.05
N GLN A 239 5.47 14.31 7.54
CA GLN A 239 5.87 15.54 6.86
C GLN A 239 4.97 15.84 5.66
N LEU A 240 4.66 14.85 4.82
CA LEU A 240 3.78 15.05 3.66
C LEU A 240 2.33 15.33 4.06
N ILE A 241 1.82 14.67 5.10
CA ILE A 241 0.48 14.96 5.65
C ILE A 241 0.41 16.40 6.19
N ALA A 242 1.46 16.85 6.89
CA ALA A 242 1.52 18.19 7.49
C ALA A 242 1.75 19.30 6.44
N GLN A 243 2.70 19.13 5.51
CA GLN A 243 3.12 20.17 4.55
C GLN A 243 2.06 20.55 3.51
N ASN A 244 1.11 19.69 3.23
CA ASN A 244 0.04 19.99 2.27
C ASN A 244 -1.05 20.90 2.85
N SER A 245 -0.65 21.77 3.83
CA SER A 245 -1.50 22.75 4.51
C SER A 245 -1.28 24.14 3.88
N LEU A 246 -1.69 24.31 2.64
CA LEU A 246 -1.85 25.65 2.04
C LEU A 246 -3.25 25.77 1.49
#